data_a9ba497235b063f00aaa097168af4925
#
_entry.id   a9ba497235b063f00aaa097168af4925
#
_cell.length_a   1.000
_cell.length_b   1.000
_cell.length_c   1.000
_cell.angle_alpha   90.00
_cell.angle_beta   90.00
_cell.angle_gamma   90.00
#
_symmetry.space_group_name_H-M   'P 1'
#
loop_
_entity.id
_entity.type
_entity.pdbx_description
1 polymer ?
#
loop_
_entity_poly.entity_id
_entity_poly.type
_entity_poly.pdbx_seq_one_letter_code
_entity_poly.pdbx_strand_id
1 'polypeptide(L)'
;MDKHSKRSASIFRYPVLIAFTLFFAGLFLLDLVTPDRAYSELENTTLSQRPSLSSVSADGLNKFFTAYTKYVKDQVVGRDNWVALQSTVETKVMQKEQSGGILLGKQQMMFPRTYGLVSSETRTLPKNTAALEALCQRYPGKVNVMLVPAASAIYPENVPAGAPLLDEDRYLDSLSDAVQAAGGRFVDVRQTLTDHKDEYIYYRTDHHWTSTGAYYAYKLLCDTLGLTPFDSSAHTVLTADGFYGTHYSKARTPDAEPDTITYYDLPNALTIYSVSGPGQPADGETTGLYDTAKLDVYDKYAMFLHGNNGLSRIKGDGTGRILVIKDSYANCFVPYLTANYADIDVVDFRNYNYGLDKLIADNAYDQLLVLYSFDSFKSDPYLYRAGVAG
;
A
#
# COMPACT_ATOMS: atom_id res chain seq x y z
N MET A 1 -59.30 39.70 38.25
CA MET A 1 -58.78 38.34 38.42
C MET A 1 -58.50 37.78 37.05
N ASP A 2 -57.26 37.93 36.63
CA ASP A 2 -56.84 37.54 35.28
C ASP A 2 -56.21 36.13 35.33
N LYS A 3 -56.89 35.14 34.73
CA LYS A 3 -56.43 33.79 34.65
C LYS A 3 -55.46 33.69 33.48
N HIS A 4 -54.14 33.84 33.72
CA HIS A 4 -53.11 33.43 32.80
C HIS A 4 -53.23 31.93 32.51
N SER A 5 -53.87 31.59 31.41
CA SER A 5 -53.83 30.27 30.79
C SER A 5 -52.39 29.94 30.39
N LYS A 6 -51.69 29.12 31.16
CA LYS A 6 -50.44 28.52 30.77
C LYS A 6 -50.71 27.61 29.57
N ARG A 7 -50.48 28.13 28.34
CA ARG A 7 -50.39 27.26 27.14
C ARG A 7 -49.25 26.27 27.32
N SER A 8 -49.58 25.03 27.61
CA SER A 8 -48.60 23.95 27.52
C SER A 8 -48.10 23.88 26.07
N ALA A 9 -46.86 24.21 25.84
CA ALA A 9 -46.26 24.05 24.55
C ALA A 9 -46.23 22.56 24.22
N SER A 10 -47.11 22.13 23.33
CA SER A 10 -47.10 20.73 22.87
C SER A 10 -45.78 20.46 22.16
N ILE A 11 -44.99 19.48 22.64
CA ILE A 11 -43.74 19.04 22.07
C ILE A 11 -43.91 18.66 20.58
N PHE A 12 -45.11 18.13 20.22
CA PHE A 12 -45.45 17.80 18.82
C PHE A 12 -45.47 18.98 17.85
N ARG A 13 -45.27 20.23 18.35
CA ARG A 13 -45.11 21.41 17.53
C ARG A 13 -43.75 21.45 16.76
N TYR A 14 -42.83 20.57 17.15
CA TYR A 14 -41.48 20.55 16.61
C TYR A 14 -41.11 19.13 16.11
N PRO A 15 -41.78 18.59 15.09
CA PRO A 15 -41.57 17.20 14.65
C PRO A 15 -40.15 16.92 14.20
N VAL A 16 -39.49 17.88 13.56
CA VAL A 16 -38.08 17.72 13.14
C VAL A 16 -37.13 17.60 14.35
N LEU A 17 -37.36 18.42 15.39
CA LEU A 17 -36.57 18.36 16.63
C LEU A 17 -36.75 17.02 17.34
N ILE A 18 -38.00 16.51 17.40
CA ILE A 18 -38.29 15.21 17.97
C ILE A 18 -37.59 14.10 17.20
N ALA A 19 -37.74 14.08 15.86
CA ALA A 19 -37.10 13.10 15.00
C ALA A 19 -35.58 13.13 15.16
N PHE A 20 -34.98 14.33 15.17
CA PHE A 20 -33.55 14.52 15.41
C PHE A 20 -33.10 13.96 16.77
N THR A 21 -33.82 14.32 17.83
CA THR A 21 -33.50 13.87 19.20
C THR A 21 -33.61 12.34 19.32
N LEU A 22 -34.68 11.75 18.77
CA LEU A 22 -34.88 10.29 18.81
C LEU A 22 -33.82 9.57 17.97
N PHE A 23 -33.44 10.12 16.82
CA PHE A 23 -32.38 9.55 15.99
C PHE A 23 -31.04 9.50 16.72
N PHE A 24 -30.59 10.63 17.30
CA PHE A 24 -29.33 10.66 18.04
C PHE A 24 -29.35 9.88 19.36
N ALA A 25 -30.49 9.90 20.08
CA ALA A 25 -30.66 9.06 21.25
C ALA A 25 -30.62 7.57 20.90
N GLY A 26 -31.24 7.17 19.80
CA GLY A 26 -31.17 5.79 19.29
C GLY A 26 -29.77 5.38 18.90
N LEU A 27 -29.02 6.20 18.17
CA LEU A 27 -27.62 5.95 17.86
C LEU A 27 -26.75 5.83 19.11
N PHE A 28 -26.93 6.72 20.08
CA PHE A 28 -26.20 6.67 21.34
C PHE A 28 -26.48 5.39 22.14
N LEU A 29 -27.75 4.94 22.20
CA LEU A 29 -28.10 3.69 22.85
C LEU A 29 -27.52 2.47 22.13
N LEU A 30 -27.53 2.47 20.79
CA LEU A 30 -26.90 1.42 20.00
C LEU A 30 -25.40 1.37 20.23
N ASP A 31 -24.74 2.53 20.29
CA ASP A 31 -23.30 2.63 20.56
C ASP A 31 -22.92 2.08 21.94
N LEU A 32 -23.76 2.28 22.94
CA LEU A 32 -23.54 1.75 24.28
C LEU A 32 -23.59 0.21 24.38
N VAL A 33 -24.34 -0.45 23.50
CA VAL A 33 -24.52 -1.90 23.51
C VAL A 33 -23.70 -2.63 22.43
N THR A 34 -23.15 -1.88 21.47
CA THR A 34 -22.30 -2.45 20.41
C THR A 34 -20.86 -2.63 20.92
N PRO A 35 -20.28 -3.83 20.85
CA PRO A 35 -18.90 -4.05 21.25
C PRO A 35 -17.91 -3.26 20.37
N ASP A 36 -16.84 -2.76 20.97
CA ASP A 36 -15.74 -2.12 20.27
C ASP A 36 -15.07 -3.13 19.32
N ARG A 37 -14.77 -2.69 18.09
CA ARG A 37 -14.02 -3.45 17.10
C ARG A 37 -12.53 -3.18 17.26
N ALA A 38 -11.70 -4.22 17.27
CA ALA A 38 -10.24 -4.05 17.33
C ALA A 38 -9.63 -3.65 15.97
N TYR A 39 -10.28 -4.07 14.88
CA TYR A 39 -9.75 -3.94 13.53
C TYR A 39 -10.87 -3.68 12.51
N SER A 40 -10.57 -2.91 11.48
CA SER A 40 -11.43 -2.73 10.30
C SER A 40 -10.80 -3.48 9.14
N GLU A 41 -11.43 -4.57 8.72
CA GLU A 41 -10.99 -5.33 7.54
C GLU A 41 -11.06 -4.46 6.28
N LEU A 42 -12.12 -3.67 6.16
CA LEU A 42 -12.35 -2.82 4.99
C LEU A 42 -11.32 -1.70 4.81
N GLU A 43 -10.74 -1.21 5.90
CA GLU A 43 -9.70 -0.17 5.86
C GLU A 43 -8.31 -0.74 6.10
N ASN A 44 -8.21 -2.05 6.35
CA ASN A 44 -6.97 -2.75 6.70
C ASN A 44 -6.19 -2.01 7.80
N THR A 45 -6.90 -1.61 8.88
CA THR A 45 -6.33 -0.81 9.97
C THR A 45 -6.84 -1.18 11.34
N THR A 46 -5.96 -1.05 12.34
CA THR A 46 -6.32 -1.18 13.74
C THR A 46 -7.15 0.04 14.18
N LEU A 47 -8.32 -0.22 14.77
CA LEU A 47 -9.19 0.82 15.27
C LEU A 47 -8.79 1.26 16.68
N SER A 48 -8.95 2.55 16.96
CA SER A 48 -8.65 3.11 18.28
C SER A 48 -9.54 2.49 19.34
N GLN A 49 -8.95 2.03 20.43
CA GLN A 49 -9.66 1.49 21.56
C GLN A 49 -9.95 2.60 22.59
N ARG A 50 -10.88 2.35 23.47
CA ARG A 50 -11.32 3.30 24.51
C ARG A 50 -10.13 3.77 25.35
N PRO A 51 -9.79 5.08 25.33
CA PRO A 51 -8.66 5.58 26.09
C PRO A 51 -8.94 5.64 27.59
N SER A 52 -7.92 5.42 28.41
CA SER A 52 -7.96 5.68 29.84
C SER A 52 -7.38 7.07 30.15
N LEU A 53 -7.92 7.74 31.16
CA LEU A 53 -7.37 9.00 31.64
C LEU A 53 -6.11 8.74 32.47
N SER A 54 -4.95 9.11 31.97
CA SER A 54 -3.66 8.86 32.61
C SER A 54 -3.31 9.87 33.71
N SER A 55 -3.80 11.11 33.61
CA SER A 55 -3.63 12.15 34.65
C SER A 55 -4.66 13.25 34.46
N VAL A 56 -4.92 14.02 35.56
CA VAL A 56 -5.84 15.16 35.59
C VAL A 56 -5.13 16.47 35.23
N SER A 57 -3.87 16.44 34.78
CA SER A 57 -3.14 17.61 34.26
C SER A 57 -3.73 18.11 32.95
N ALA A 58 -3.52 19.38 32.60
CA ALA A 58 -3.98 19.95 31.33
C ALA A 58 -3.48 19.15 30.11
N ASP A 59 -2.22 18.71 30.13
CA ASP A 59 -1.62 17.87 29.08
C ASP A 59 -2.27 16.47 29.04
N GLY A 60 -2.52 15.84 30.19
CA GLY A 60 -3.20 14.55 30.29
C GLY A 60 -4.64 14.62 29.78
N LEU A 61 -5.37 15.69 30.07
CA LEU A 61 -6.72 15.93 29.56
C LEU A 61 -6.72 16.15 28.05
N ASN A 62 -5.79 16.94 27.51
CA ASN A 62 -5.68 17.15 26.07
C ASN A 62 -5.38 15.85 25.32
N LYS A 63 -4.46 15.03 25.83
CA LYS A 63 -4.15 13.70 25.26
C LYS A 63 -5.37 12.78 25.30
N PHE A 64 -6.08 12.76 26.44
CA PHE A 64 -7.29 11.98 26.58
C PHE A 64 -8.37 12.39 25.58
N PHE A 65 -8.70 13.69 25.48
CA PHE A 65 -9.74 14.15 24.55
C PHE A 65 -9.35 13.92 23.09
N THR A 66 -8.07 14.05 22.73
CA THR A 66 -7.57 13.74 21.38
C THR A 66 -7.76 12.25 21.07
N ALA A 67 -7.34 11.38 21.98
CA ALA A 67 -7.51 9.93 21.84
C ALA A 67 -8.98 9.52 21.84
N TYR A 68 -9.80 10.13 22.70
CA TYR A 68 -11.24 9.86 22.77
C TYR A 68 -11.97 10.30 21.48
N THR A 69 -11.60 11.44 20.91
CA THR A 69 -12.15 11.88 19.63
C THR A 69 -11.84 10.89 18.50
N LYS A 70 -10.61 10.33 18.50
CA LYS A 70 -10.22 9.30 17.53
C LYS A 70 -11.02 8.01 17.77
N TYR A 71 -11.11 7.56 19.03
CA TYR A 71 -11.90 6.39 19.42
C TYR A 71 -13.36 6.50 18.94
N VAL A 72 -14.05 7.60 19.25
CA VAL A 72 -15.44 7.80 18.82
C VAL A 72 -15.57 7.74 17.29
N LYS A 73 -14.64 8.35 16.54
CA LYS A 73 -14.65 8.30 15.08
C LYS A 73 -14.48 6.87 14.54
N ASP A 74 -13.64 6.07 15.18
CA ASP A 74 -13.34 4.72 14.76
C ASP A 74 -14.44 3.71 15.15
N GLN A 75 -15.19 3.96 16.23
CA GLN A 75 -16.15 3.02 16.83
C GLN A 75 -17.64 3.35 16.57
N VAL A 76 -17.95 4.47 15.89
CA VAL A 76 -19.35 4.82 15.58
C VAL A 76 -20.08 3.66 14.94
N VAL A 77 -21.26 3.34 15.51
CA VAL A 77 -22.13 2.26 15.01
C VAL A 77 -22.46 2.46 13.53
N GLY A 78 -22.23 1.42 12.74
CA GLY A 78 -22.46 1.45 11.29
C GLY A 78 -21.50 2.36 10.51
N ARG A 79 -20.33 2.68 11.08
CA ARG A 79 -19.32 3.58 10.47
C ARG A 79 -19.08 3.30 8.98
N ASP A 80 -18.91 2.03 8.63
CA ASP A 80 -18.62 1.64 7.24
C ASP A 80 -19.79 2.01 6.30
N ASN A 81 -21.04 1.90 6.78
CA ASN A 81 -22.24 2.29 6.04
C ASN A 81 -22.35 3.84 5.92
N TRP A 82 -21.95 4.57 6.97
CA TRP A 82 -21.93 6.03 6.91
C TRP A 82 -20.90 6.55 5.90
N VAL A 83 -19.72 5.94 5.86
CA VAL A 83 -18.68 6.26 4.87
C VAL A 83 -19.17 5.94 3.45
N ALA A 84 -19.80 4.79 3.25
CA ALA A 84 -20.38 4.43 1.95
C ALA A 84 -21.52 5.36 1.54
N LEU A 85 -22.39 5.77 2.48
CA LEU A 85 -23.44 6.75 2.23
C LEU A 85 -22.86 8.11 1.86
N GLN A 86 -21.86 8.58 2.59
CA GLN A 86 -21.16 9.83 2.26
C GLN A 86 -20.59 9.78 0.84
N SER A 87 -19.86 8.72 0.50
CA SER A 87 -19.32 8.53 -0.84
C SER A 87 -20.41 8.52 -1.91
N THR A 88 -21.53 7.84 -1.64
CA THR A 88 -22.68 7.82 -2.56
C THR A 88 -23.25 9.23 -2.79
N VAL A 89 -23.43 10.00 -1.72
CA VAL A 89 -23.90 11.39 -1.84
C VAL A 89 -22.90 12.25 -2.60
N GLU A 90 -21.61 12.14 -2.28
CA GLU A 90 -20.56 12.92 -2.96
C GLU A 90 -20.50 12.60 -4.45
N THR A 91 -20.54 11.31 -4.82
CA THR A 91 -20.33 10.88 -6.21
C THR A 91 -21.62 10.91 -7.05
N LYS A 92 -22.77 10.51 -6.48
CA LYS A 92 -24.04 10.41 -7.24
C LYS A 92 -24.91 11.64 -7.18
N VAL A 93 -24.93 12.34 -6.04
CA VAL A 93 -25.78 13.53 -5.86
C VAL A 93 -24.99 14.80 -6.18
N MET A 94 -23.78 14.93 -5.61
CA MET A 94 -22.95 16.12 -5.80
C MET A 94 -22.05 16.01 -7.05
N GLN A 95 -22.02 14.85 -7.73
CA GLN A 95 -21.22 14.56 -8.93
C GLN A 95 -19.74 14.93 -8.80
N LYS A 96 -19.17 14.70 -7.61
CA LYS A 96 -17.73 14.89 -7.39
C LYS A 96 -16.95 13.76 -8.04
N GLU A 97 -15.86 14.10 -8.70
CA GLU A 97 -14.89 13.14 -9.26
C GLU A 97 -13.85 12.69 -8.24
N GLN A 98 -14.19 12.75 -6.95
CA GLN A 98 -13.35 12.29 -5.84
C GLN A 98 -14.17 11.90 -4.62
N SER A 99 -13.65 10.93 -3.85
CA SER A 99 -14.15 10.58 -2.52
C SER A 99 -13.00 10.04 -1.66
N GLY A 100 -12.97 10.33 -0.36
CA GLY A 100 -11.97 9.84 0.57
C GLY A 100 -10.51 10.17 0.20
N GLY A 101 -10.25 11.23 -0.57
CA GLY A 101 -8.92 11.60 -1.06
C GLY A 101 -8.45 10.80 -2.28
N ILE A 102 -9.36 10.07 -2.91
CA ILE A 102 -9.16 9.30 -4.14
C ILE A 102 -9.89 9.97 -5.29
N LEU A 103 -9.22 10.20 -6.40
CA LEU A 103 -9.79 10.62 -7.67
C LEU A 103 -10.44 9.43 -8.35
N LEU A 104 -11.65 9.64 -8.88
CA LEU A 104 -12.41 8.62 -9.59
C LEU A 104 -12.25 8.88 -11.10
N GLY A 105 -11.39 8.11 -11.71
CA GLY A 105 -11.02 8.25 -13.11
C GLY A 105 -11.91 7.46 -14.06
N LYS A 106 -11.55 7.49 -15.33
CA LYS A 106 -12.18 6.66 -16.36
C LYS A 106 -11.81 5.19 -16.19
N GLN A 107 -12.55 4.30 -16.85
CA GLN A 107 -12.33 2.85 -16.81
C GLN A 107 -12.30 2.25 -15.40
N GLN A 108 -13.06 2.82 -14.47
CA GLN A 108 -13.11 2.41 -13.07
C GLN A 108 -11.80 2.60 -12.29
N MET A 109 -10.79 3.26 -12.87
CA MET A 109 -9.51 3.48 -12.22
C MET A 109 -9.61 4.52 -11.11
N MET A 110 -8.94 4.24 -10.02
CA MET A 110 -8.86 5.08 -8.83
C MET A 110 -7.42 5.55 -8.64
N PHE A 111 -7.24 6.85 -8.37
CA PHE A 111 -5.91 7.45 -8.23
C PHE A 111 -5.80 8.21 -6.92
N PRO A 112 -4.66 8.12 -6.20
CA PRO A 112 -4.44 8.96 -5.03
C PRO A 112 -4.36 10.43 -5.45
N ARG A 113 -4.89 11.31 -4.60
CA ARG A 113 -4.82 12.76 -4.82
C ARG A 113 -3.45 13.31 -4.40
N THR A 114 -2.43 13.07 -5.21
CA THR A 114 -1.06 13.52 -4.98
C THR A 114 -0.74 14.73 -5.83
N TYR A 115 -0.92 15.95 -5.29
CA TYR A 115 -0.72 17.20 -6.03
C TYR A 115 0.68 17.79 -5.89
N GLY A 116 1.49 17.28 -4.98
CA GLY A 116 2.84 17.73 -4.70
C GLY A 116 3.43 17.00 -3.52
N LEU A 117 4.71 17.20 -3.28
CA LEU A 117 5.37 16.63 -2.10
C LEU A 117 4.85 17.29 -0.81
N VAL A 118 4.49 16.48 0.17
CA VAL A 118 4.16 16.98 1.51
C VAL A 118 5.43 17.25 2.32
N SER A 119 5.32 17.98 3.45
CA SER A 119 6.48 18.41 4.24
C SER A 119 7.37 17.27 4.77
N SER A 120 6.83 16.07 4.96
CA SER A 120 7.62 14.88 5.30
C SER A 120 8.43 14.40 4.10
N GLU A 121 7.81 14.32 2.91
CA GLU A 121 8.41 13.82 1.68
C GLU A 121 9.53 14.73 1.17
N THR A 122 9.39 16.05 1.32
CA THR A 122 10.48 17.02 1.00
C THR A 122 11.75 16.75 1.80
N ARG A 123 11.65 16.08 2.95
CA ARG A 123 12.80 15.67 3.77
C ARG A 123 13.24 14.23 3.51
N THR A 124 12.28 13.34 3.25
CA THR A 124 12.53 11.91 3.11
C THR A 124 13.12 11.58 1.74
N LEU A 125 12.58 12.15 0.67
CA LEU A 125 13.05 11.92 -0.70
C LEU A 125 14.57 12.16 -0.86
N PRO A 126 15.15 13.32 -0.45
CA PRO A 126 16.60 13.52 -0.55
C PRO A 126 17.43 12.54 0.29
N LYS A 127 16.91 12.11 1.44
CA LYS A 127 17.61 11.13 2.30
C LYS A 127 17.65 9.75 1.64
N ASN A 128 16.54 9.34 1.03
CA ASN A 128 16.45 8.07 0.34
C ASN A 128 17.30 8.09 -0.94
N THR A 129 17.34 9.22 -1.67
CA THR A 129 18.26 9.41 -2.81
C THR A 129 19.71 9.23 -2.38
N ALA A 130 20.15 9.95 -1.33
CA ALA A 130 21.51 9.81 -0.80
C ALA A 130 21.83 8.38 -0.32
N ALA A 131 20.84 7.67 0.20
CA ALA A 131 21.02 6.27 0.58
C ALA A 131 21.24 5.35 -0.63
N LEU A 132 20.52 5.56 -1.73
CA LEU A 132 20.76 4.84 -2.99
C LEU A 132 22.14 5.15 -3.54
N GLU A 133 22.54 6.41 -3.60
CA GLU A 133 23.88 6.81 -4.06
C GLU A 133 24.98 6.12 -3.23
N ALA A 134 24.86 6.14 -1.89
CA ALA A 134 25.81 5.48 -1.00
C ALA A 134 25.84 3.94 -1.20
N LEU A 135 24.70 3.31 -1.43
CA LEU A 135 24.63 1.88 -1.73
C LEU A 135 25.31 1.56 -3.08
N CYS A 136 25.03 2.35 -4.12
CA CYS A 136 25.63 2.20 -5.44
C CYS A 136 27.17 2.38 -5.39
N GLN A 137 27.65 3.39 -4.65
CA GLN A 137 29.08 3.64 -4.47
C GLN A 137 29.79 2.49 -3.74
N ARG A 138 29.13 1.85 -2.75
CA ARG A 138 29.71 0.72 -2.02
C ARG A 138 29.76 -0.58 -2.84
N TYR A 139 28.76 -0.77 -3.73
CA TYR A 139 28.62 -1.99 -4.54
C TYR A 139 28.51 -1.66 -6.03
N PRO A 140 29.54 -1.03 -6.63
CA PRO A 140 29.47 -0.54 -8.00
C PRO A 140 29.22 -1.67 -8.99
N GLY A 141 28.32 -1.43 -9.92
CA GLY A 141 27.93 -2.40 -10.95
C GLY A 141 27.03 -3.55 -10.47
N LYS A 142 26.76 -3.67 -9.16
CA LYS A 142 25.86 -4.69 -8.60
C LYS A 142 24.47 -4.18 -8.27
N VAL A 143 24.31 -2.88 -8.03
CA VAL A 143 23.04 -2.29 -7.60
C VAL A 143 22.19 -1.92 -8.81
N ASN A 144 20.97 -2.44 -8.84
CA ASN A 144 19.94 -2.11 -9.82
C ASN A 144 18.80 -1.42 -9.06
N VAL A 145 18.36 -0.28 -9.51
CA VAL A 145 17.28 0.51 -8.90
C VAL A 145 16.12 0.56 -9.89
N MET A 146 14.97 0.10 -9.45
CA MET A 146 13.71 0.13 -10.18
C MET A 146 12.68 0.89 -9.34
N LEU A 147 12.34 2.09 -9.77
CA LEU A 147 11.29 2.90 -9.16
C LEU A 147 10.07 2.90 -10.08
N VAL A 148 8.99 2.32 -9.59
CA VAL A 148 7.77 2.12 -10.38
C VAL A 148 6.88 3.35 -10.25
N PRO A 149 6.46 3.98 -11.37
CA PRO A 149 5.57 5.13 -11.34
C PRO A 149 4.18 4.74 -10.84
N ALA A 150 3.42 5.72 -10.36
CA ALA A 150 2.01 5.52 -10.03
C ALA A 150 1.18 5.27 -11.30
N ALA A 151 0.04 4.58 -11.15
CA ALA A 151 -0.88 4.35 -12.26
C ALA A 151 -1.30 5.65 -12.97
N SER A 152 -1.39 6.77 -12.25
CA SER A 152 -1.74 8.09 -12.82
C SER A 152 -0.70 8.64 -13.80
N ALA A 153 0.57 8.23 -13.68
CA ALA A 153 1.62 8.62 -14.63
C ALA A 153 1.55 7.79 -15.92
N ILE A 154 1.10 6.53 -15.82
CA ILE A 154 0.96 5.62 -16.99
C ILE A 154 -0.37 5.85 -17.73
N TYR A 155 -1.44 6.22 -16.99
CA TYR A 155 -2.79 6.46 -17.54
C TYR A 155 -3.27 7.91 -17.33
N PRO A 156 -2.52 8.93 -17.77
CA PRO A 156 -2.93 10.32 -17.56
C PRO A 156 -4.28 10.65 -18.19
N GLU A 157 -4.66 9.96 -19.28
CA GLU A 157 -5.95 10.10 -19.96
C GLU A 157 -7.15 9.59 -19.14
N ASN A 158 -6.90 8.73 -18.16
CA ASN A 158 -7.93 8.20 -17.27
C ASN A 158 -8.11 9.04 -16.00
N VAL A 159 -7.15 9.91 -15.68
CA VAL A 159 -7.25 10.84 -14.55
C VAL A 159 -8.33 11.90 -14.84
N PRO A 160 -9.11 12.35 -13.85
CA PRO A 160 -10.06 13.45 -14.02
C PRO A 160 -9.39 14.70 -14.60
N ALA A 161 -10.06 15.34 -15.56
CA ALA A 161 -9.50 16.46 -16.31
C ALA A 161 -9.13 17.64 -15.39
N GLY A 162 -7.92 18.16 -15.57
CA GLY A 162 -7.41 19.30 -14.81
C GLY A 162 -6.95 18.99 -13.39
N ALA A 163 -6.86 17.72 -12.98
CA ALA A 163 -6.23 17.35 -11.70
C ALA A 163 -4.71 17.64 -11.78
N PRO A 164 -4.18 18.54 -10.91
CA PRO A 164 -2.78 18.97 -10.97
C PRO A 164 -1.88 17.97 -10.25
N LEU A 165 -1.76 16.75 -10.80
CA LEU A 165 -0.95 15.69 -10.20
C LEU A 165 0.54 16.05 -10.20
N LEU A 166 1.26 15.43 -9.25
CA LEU A 166 2.71 15.53 -9.17
C LEU A 166 3.33 14.99 -10.47
N ASP A 167 4.22 15.76 -11.06
CA ASP A 167 5.07 15.34 -12.18
C ASP A 167 6.16 14.37 -11.66
N GLU A 168 5.86 13.07 -11.72
CA GLU A 168 6.79 12.02 -11.25
C GLU A 168 7.98 11.87 -12.18
N ASP A 169 7.82 12.09 -13.49
CA ASP A 169 8.88 11.91 -14.48
C ASP A 169 10.10 12.76 -14.16
N ARG A 170 9.88 14.02 -13.78
CA ARG A 170 10.96 14.92 -13.38
C ARG A 170 11.81 14.36 -12.22
N TYR A 171 11.16 13.71 -11.25
CA TYR A 171 11.86 13.13 -10.10
C TYR A 171 12.58 11.84 -10.49
N LEU A 172 11.94 10.99 -11.30
CA LEU A 172 12.51 9.74 -11.79
C LEU A 172 13.73 9.98 -12.68
N ASP A 173 13.71 11.02 -13.53
CA ASP A 173 14.88 11.43 -14.32
C ASP A 173 16.05 11.83 -13.43
N SER A 174 15.80 12.70 -12.43
CA SER A 174 16.83 13.12 -11.49
C SER A 174 17.41 11.96 -10.66
N LEU A 175 16.56 10.99 -10.30
CA LEU A 175 16.98 9.79 -9.56
C LEU A 175 17.77 8.84 -10.46
N SER A 176 17.40 8.71 -11.72
CA SER A 176 18.17 7.95 -12.72
C SER A 176 19.59 8.50 -12.87
N ASP A 177 19.73 9.82 -13.03
CA ASP A 177 21.03 10.50 -13.14
C ASP A 177 21.87 10.26 -11.88
N ALA A 178 21.30 10.42 -10.69
CA ALA A 178 21.98 10.23 -9.42
C ALA A 178 22.48 8.79 -9.23
N VAL A 179 21.63 7.79 -9.52
CA VAL A 179 21.98 6.36 -9.43
C VAL A 179 23.11 6.01 -10.41
N GLN A 180 23.03 6.47 -11.66
CA GLN A 180 24.03 6.20 -12.68
C GLN A 180 25.37 6.87 -12.33
N ALA A 181 25.36 8.12 -11.89
CA ALA A 181 26.54 8.84 -11.44
C ALA A 181 27.22 8.16 -10.23
N ALA A 182 26.46 7.49 -9.39
CA ALA A 182 26.95 6.71 -8.25
C ALA A 182 27.45 5.30 -8.60
N GLY A 183 27.39 4.89 -9.88
CA GLY A 183 27.84 3.57 -10.34
C GLY A 183 26.80 2.45 -10.26
N GLY A 184 25.53 2.77 -10.03
CA GLY A 184 24.38 1.85 -10.10
C GLY A 184 23.77 1.80 -11.50
N ARG A 185 22.78 0.94 -11.69
CA ARG A 185 21.93 0.89 -12.89
C ARG A 185 20.50 1.31 -12.50
N PHE A 186 19.95 2.25 -13.26
CA PHE A 186 18.53 2.58 -13.13
C PHE A 186 17.74 1.81 -14.19
N VAL A 187 16.82 0.95 -13.75
CA VAL A 187 15.94 0.17 -14.61
C VAL A 187 14.64 0.96 -14.79
N ASP A 188 14.60 1.77 -15.86
CA ASP A 188 13.47 2.66 -16.13
C ASP A 188 12.32 1.89 -16.79
N VAL A 189 11.27 1.63 -16.00
CA VAL A 189 10.10 0.86 -16.45
C VAL A 189 9.01 1.69 -17.11
N ARG A 190 9.14 3.02 -17.16
CA ARG A 190 8.07 3.93 -17.63
C ARG A 190 7.63 3.62 -19.06
N GLN A 191 8.58 3.54 -19.99
CA GLN A 191 8.26 3.25 -21.40
C GLN A 191 7.68 1.85 -21.55
N THR A 192 8.28 0.85 -20.91
CA THR A 192 7.78 -0.54 -20.94
C THR A 192 6.34 -0.64 -20.44
N LEU A 193 6.01 0.01 -19.33
CA LEU A 193 4.63 0.01 -18.81
C LEU A 193 3.69 0.80 -19.73
N THR A 194 4.14 1.91 -20.31
CA THR A 194 3.34 2.69 -21.26
C THR A 194 3.03 1.91 -22.53
N ASP A 195 3.97 1.14 -23.05
CA ASP A 195 3.80 0.30 -24.25
C ASP A 195 2.77 -0.82 -24.04
N HIS A 196 2.55 -1.22 -22.77
CA HIS A 196 1.60 -2.26 -22.38
C HIS A 196 0.36 -1.74 -21.65
N LYS A 197 0.11 -0.42 -21.68
CA LYS A 197 -1.00 0.19 -20.93
C LYS A 197 -2.40 -0.24 -21.41
N ASP A 198 -2.52 -0.79 -22.60
CA ASP A 198 -3.80 -1.34 -23.08
C ASP A 198 -4.12 -2.70 -22.47
N GLU A 199 -3.18 -3.29 -21.72
CA GLU A 199 -3.36 -4.50 -20.96
C GLU A 199 -3.67 -4.18 -19.49
N TYR A 200 -4.09 -5.20 -18.73
CA TYR A 200 -4.43 -5.03 -17.30
C TYR A 200 -3.16 -5.08 -16.45
N ILE A 201 -2.37 -3.98 -16.47
CA ILE A 201 -1.05 -3.89 -15.82
C ILE A 201 -1.06 -3.15 -14.47
N TYR A 202 -2.16 -2.45 -14.14
CA TYR A 202 -2.41 -1.89 -12.81
C TYR A 202 -3.81 -2.28 -12.34
N TYR A 203 -3.96 -2.50 -11.02
CA TYR A 203 -5.27 -2.66 -10.43
C TYR A 203 -6.05 -1.34 -10.49
N ARG A 204 -7.37 -1.44 -10.66
CA ARG A 204 -8.24 -0.25 -10.73
C ARG A 204 -8.54 0.31 -9.35
N THR A 205 -8.69 -0.58 -8.35
CA THR A 205 -9.13 -0.25 -6.99
C THR A 205 -8.00 -0.24 -5.97
N ASP A 206 -6.78 -0.57 -6.40
CA ASP A 206 -5.59 -0.65 -5.55
C ASP A 206 -4.44 0.22 -6.10
N HIS A 207 -3.44 0.48 -5.25
CA HIS A 207 -2.27 1.27 -5.63
C HIS A 207 -1.18 0.44 -6.33
N HIS A 208 -1.25 -0.88 -6.33
CA HIS A 208 -0.24 -1.74 -6.94
C HIS A 208 -0.44 -1.92 -8.45
N TRP A 209 0.63 -2.27 -9.12
CA TRP A 209 0.55 -2.93 -10.41
C TRP A 209 0.01 -4.36 -10.25
N THR A 210 -0.44 -4.95 -11.36
CA THR A 210 -0.78 -6.38 -11.41
C THR A 210 0.47 -7.24 -11.60
N SER A 211 0.34 -8.55 -11.45
CA SER A 211 1.43 -9.48 -11.81
C SER A 211 1.84 -9.37 -13.28
N THR A 212 0.92 -8.97 -14.17
CA THR A 212 1.23 -8.71 -15.59
C THR A 212 2.14 -7.49 -15.73
N GLY A 213 1.83 -6.38 -15.06
CA GLY A 213 2.71 -5.20 -15.06
C GLY A 213 4.08 -5.51 -14.47
N ALA A 214 4.11 -6.24 -13.34
CA ALA A 214 5.34 -6.71 -12.73
C ALA A 214 6.16 -7.63 -13.67
N TYR A 215 5.48 -8.47 -14.44
CA TYR A 215 6.15 -9.35 -15.42
C TYR A 215 6.87 -8.58 -16.53
N TYR A 216 6.26 -7.50 -17.06
CA TYR A 216 6.92 -6.67 -18.07
C TYR A 216 8.15 -5.94 -17.49
N ALA A 217 8.05 -5.42 -16.29
CA ALA A 217 9.19 -4.83 -15.58
C ALA A 217 10.29 -5.86 -15.29
N TYR A 218 9.92 -7.09 -14.94
CA TYR A 218 10.86 -8.19 -14.77
C TYR A 218 11.57 -8.56 -16.06
N LYS A 219 10.87 -8.62 -17.20
CA LYS A 219 11.50 -8.85 -18.51
C LYS A 219 12.55 -7.79 -18.82
N LEU A 220 12.24 -6.50 -18.57
CA LEU A 220 13.20 -5.42 -18.74
C LEU A 220 14.43 -5.59 -17.83
N LEU A 221 14.25 -6.04 -16.59
CA LEU A 221 15.37 -6.38 -15.71
C LEU A 221 16.20 -7.52 -16.28
N CYS A 222 15.57 -8.58 -16.80
CA CYS A 222 16.27 -9.68 -17.46
C CYS A 222 17.09 -9.21 -18.66
N ASP A 223 16.51 -8.39 -19.54
CA ASP A 223 17.21 -7.81 -20.69
C ASP A 223 18.41 -6.97 -20.24
N THR A 224 18.23 -6.17 -19.18
CA THR A 224 19.29 -5.33 -18.60
C THR A 224 20.46 -6.16 -18.05
N LEU A 225 20.18 -7.33 -17.49
CA LEU A 225 21.17 -8.20 -16.84
C LEU A 225 21.63 -9.36 -17.73
N GLY A 226 21.10 -9.51 -18.94
CA GLY A 226 21.41 -10.61 -19.85
C GLY A 226 20.89 -11.97 -19.35
N LEU A 227 19.75 -11.97 -18.64
CA LEU A 227 19.10 -13.16 -18.11
C LEU A 227 17.99 -13.65 -19.04
N THR A 228 17.73 -14.96 -19.04
CA THR A 228 16.56 -15.52 -19.72
C THR A 228 15.32 -15.28 -18.87
N PRO A 229 14.26 -14.63 -19.40
CA PRO A 229 13.04 -14.41 -18.66
C PRO A 229 12.31 -15.72 -18.28
N PHE A 230 11.56 -15.67 -17.20
CA PHE A 230 10.59 -16.69 -16.80
C PHE A 230 9.64 -17.03 -17.95
N ASP A 231 9.53 -18.31 -18.29
CA ASP A 231 8.60 -18.78 -19.31
C ASP A 231 7.19 -18.95 -18.72
N SER A 232 6.37 -17.92 -18.86
CA SER A 232 4.99 -17.91 -18.36
C SER A 232 4.13 -19.00 -19.00
N SER A 233 4.48 -19.49 -20.20
CA SER A 233 3.71 -20.53 -20.89
C SER A 233 3.90 -21.94 -20.30
N ALA A 234 4.98 -22.14 -19.55
CA ALA A 234 5.30 -23.40 -18.89
C ALA A 234 4.60 -23.60 -17.53
N HIS A 235 3.88 -22.58 -17.04
CA HIS A 235 3.27 -22.58 -15.71
C HIS A 235 1.76 -22.37 -15.74
N THR A 236 1.05 -22.97 -14.77
CA THR A 236 -0.39 -22.80 -14.62
C THR A 236 -0.69 -21.39 -14.09
N VAL A 237 -1.57 -20.69 -14.79
CA VAL A 237 -2.10 -19.40 -14.34
C VAL A 237 -3.28 -19.64 -13.39
N LEU A 238 -3.24 -19.02 -12.24
CA LEU A 238 -4.30 -19.01 -11.24
C LEU A 238 -4.85 -17.59 -11.09
N THR A 239 -6.15 -17.51 -10.77
CA THR A 239 -6.85 -16.23 -10.58
C THR A 239 -7.66 -16.22 -9.31
N ALA A 240 -7.79 -15.03 -8.70
CA ALA A 240 -8.67 -14.78 -7.57
C ALA A 240 -9.45 -13.49 -7.81
N ASP A 241 -10.76 -13.63 -7.95
CA ASP A 241 -11.68 -12.53 -8.19
C ASP A 241 -12.10 -11.83 -6.89
N GLY A 242 -12.75 -10.68 -7.03
CA GLY A 242 -13.35 -9.96 -5.92
C GLY A 242 -12.32 -9.24 -5.04
N PHE A 243 -11.22 -8.78 -5.62
CA PHE A 243 -10.24 -7.96 -4.92
C PHE A 243 -10.65 -6.48 -4.94
N TYR A 244 -10.85 -5.91 -3.77
CA TYR A 244 -11.00 -4.48 -3.55
C TYR A 244 -9.80 -3.97 -2.77
N GLY A 245 -9.02 -3.09 -3.41
CA GLY A 245 -7.76 -2.62 -2.84
C GLY A 245 -7.87 -1.37 -1.97
N THR A 246 -6.72 -0.80 -1.68
CA THR A 246 -6.56 0.34 -0.75
C THR A 246 -7.20 1.64 -1.25
N HIS A 247 -7.32 1.84 -2.56
CA HIS A 247 -8.02 3.01 -3.10
C HIS A 247 -9.52 2.89 -2.87
N TYR A 248 -10.10 1.73 -3.12
CA TYR A 248 -11.50 1.48 -2.80
C TYR A 248 -11.79 1.60 -1.31
N SER A 249 -10.92 1.10 -0.44
CA SER A 249 -11.07 1.22 1.02
C SER A 249 -11.29 2.67 1.47
N LYS A 250 -10.68 3.62 0.78
CA LYS A 250 -10.79 5.07 1.04
C LYS A 250 -11.97 5.71 0.32
N ALA A 251 -12.15 5.39 -0.96
CA ALA A 251 -13.16 6.02 -1.82
C ALA A 251 -14.58 5.52 -1.52
N ARG A 252 -14.76 4.22 -1.29
CA ARG A 252 -16.03 3.56 -0.99
C ARG A 252 -17.15 3.87 -1.98
N THR A 253 -16.77 4.12 -3.24
CA THR A 253 -17.76 4.43 -4.29
C THR A 253 -18.66 3.23 -4.59
N PRO A 254 -19.98 3.44 -4.76
CA PRO A 254 -20.92 2.33 -4.95
C PRO A 254 -20.78 1.63 -6.31
N ASP A 255 -20.13 2.25 -7.29
CA ASP A 255 -20.00 1.70 -8.64
C ASP A 255 -18.66 0.99 -8.88
N ALA A 256 -17.81 0.85 -7.87
CA ALA A 256 -16.53 0.20 -8.06
C ALA A 256 -16.70 -1.27 -8.43
N GLU A 257 -16.02 -1.68 -9.48
CA GLU A 257 -15.90 -3.09 -9.86
C GLU A 257 -14.65 -3.68 -9.19
N PRO A 258 -14.73 -4.94 -8.70
CA PRO A 258 -13.58 -5.59 -8.12
C PRO A 258 -12.52 -5.90 -9.17
N ASP A 259 -11.30 -5.97 -8.70
CA ASP A 259 -10.15 -6.44 -9.45
C ASP A 259 -10.01 -7.97 -9.39
N THR A 260 -9.20 -8.53 -10.29
CA THR A 260 -8.79 -9.94 -10.29
C THR A 260 -7.30 -10.03 -10.06
N ILE A 261 -6.88 -10.79 -9.06
CA ILE A 261 -5.46 -11.13 -8.87
C ILE A 261 -5.13 -12.31 -9.75
N THR A 262 -4.06 -12.19 -10.55
CA THR A 262 -3.51 -13.28 -11.37
C THR A 262 -2.12 -13.63 -10.85
N TYR A 263 -1.81 -14.92 -10.75
CA TYR A 263 -0.49 -15.41 -10.32
C TYR A 263 -0.20 -16.78 -10.95
N TYR A 264 1.06 -17.22 -10.88
CA TYR A 264 1.48 -18.52 -11.42
C TYR A 264 1.65 -19.51 -10.29
N ASP A 265 1.26 -20.78 -10.52
CA ASP A 265 1.51 -21.87 -9.59
C ASP A 265 3.01 -22.22 -9.59
N LEU A 266 3.72 -21.75 -8.57
CA LEU A 266 5.15 -21.93 -8.40
C LEU A 266 5.42 -22.71 -7.10
N PRO A 267 6.13 -23.87 -7.19
CA PRO A 267 6.35 -24.75 -6.04
C PRO A 267 7.51 -24.31 -5.12
N ASN A 268 8.13 -23.16 -5.41
CA ASN A 268 9.33 -22.72 -4.69
C ASN A 268 9.07 -22.45 -3.21
N ALA A 269 10.06 -22.78 -2.40
CA ALA A 269 10.01 -22.62 -0.95
C ALA A 269 10.43 -21.21 -0.51
N LEU A 270 9.66 -20.65 0.42
CA LEU A 270 9.92 -19.39 1.12
C LEU A 270 10.16 -19.68 2.60
N THR A 271 11.23 -19.14 3.18
CA THR A 271 11.49 -19.17 4.63
C THR A 271 11.52 -17.75 5.17
N ILE A 272 10.74 -17.46 6.23
CA ILE A 272 10.68 -16.16 6.86
C ILE A 272 11.59 -16.15 8.09
N TYR A 273 12.54 -15.21 8.14
CA TYR A 273 13.52 -15.08 9.23
C TYR A 273 13.28 -13.85 10.12
N SER A 274 12.47 -12.92 9.67
CA SER A 274 12.05 -11.77 10.47
C SER A 274 10.57 -11.54 10.21
N VAL A 275 9.75 -12.00 11.14
CA VAL A 275 8.28 -11.97 11.07
C VAL A 275 7.76 -10.58 11.40
N SER A 276 6.74 -10.11 10.70
CA SER A 276 6.26 -8.73 10.80
C SER A 276 4.80 -8.56 11.18
N GLY A 277 4.15 -9.53 11.77
CA GLY A 277 2.77 -9.29 12.20
C GLY A 277 1.98 -10.52 12.60
N PRO A 278 0.76 -10.32 13.10
CA PRO A 278 -0.14 -11.41 13.46
C PRO A 278 -0.49 -12.28 12.23
N GLY A 279 -0.55 -13.58 12.42
CA GLY A 279 -0.94 -14.55 11.38
C GLY A 279 0.14 -14.83 10.32
N GLN A 280 1.37 -14.34 10.53
CA GLN A 280 2.52 -14.73 9.73
C GLN A 280 3.07 -16.09 10.21
N PRO A 281 3.77 -16.85 9.31
CA PRO A 281 4.50 -18.04 9.73
C PRO A 281 5.48 -17.74 10.86
N ALA A 282 5.82 -18.75 11.68
CA ALA A 282 6.81 -18.58 12.73
C ALA A 282 8.20 -18.26 12.14
N ASP A 283 9.03 -17.54 12.89
CA ASP A 283 10.38 -17.19 12.46
C ASP A 283 11.19 -18.46 12.12
N GLY A 284 11.77 -18.48 10.90
CA GLY A 284 12.45 -19.65 10.34
C GLY A 284 11.53 -20.74 9.79
N GLU A 285 10.21 -20.57 9.80
CA GLU A 285 9.27 -21.49 9.18
C GLU A 285 9.35 -21.41 7.65
N THR A 286 9.40 -22.59 7.01
CA THR A 286 9.40 -22.71 5.55
C THR A 286 7.99 -23.02 5.06
N THR A 287 7.55 -22.27 4.06
CA THR A 287 6.21 -22.37 3.43
C THR A 287 6.34 -22.20 1.92
N GLY A 288 5.21 -22.18 1.18
CA GLY A 288 5.19 -21.78 -0.24
C GLY A 288 5.28 -20.25 -0.42
N LEU A 289 5.38 -19.81 -1.66
CA LEU A 289 5.45 -18.38 -2.01
C LEU A 289 4.17 -17.60 -1.67
N TYR A 290 3.04 -18.30 -1.59
CA TYR A 290 1.72 -17.69 -1.51
C TYR A 290 0.95 -18.15 -0.27
N ASP A 291 0.43 -17.19 0.48
CA ASP A 291 -0.57 -17.44 1.53
C ASP A 291 -1.98 -17.41 0.92
N THR A 292 -2.43 -18.54 0.41
CA THR A 292 -3.75 -18.63 -0.25
C THR A 292 -4.92 -18.37 0.69
N ALA A 293 -4.74 -18.48 2.02
CA ALA A 293 -5.77 -18.12 2.98
C ALA A 293 -6.11 -16.61 2.94
N LYS A 294 -5.18 -15.77 2.47
CA LYS A 294 -5.45 -14.35 2.24
C LYS A 294 -6.42 -14.06 1.09
N LEU A 295 -6.65 -15.02 0.22
CA LEU A 295 -7.65 -14.86 -0.85
C LEU A 295 -9.10 -14.84 -0.32
N ASP A 296 -9.32 -15.32 0.90
CA ASP A 296 -10.63 -15.33 1.56
C ASP A 296 -10.86 -14.10 2.47
N VAL A 297 -9.86 -13.21 2.61
CA VAL A 297 -9.99 -11.98 3.39
C VAL A 297 -9.98 -10.74 2.50
N TYR A 298 -10.20 -9.57 3.08
CA TYR A 298 -10.27 -8.31 2.32
C TYR A 298 -8.93 -7.96 1.63
N ASP A 299 -7.81 -8.04 2.35
CA ASP A 299 -6.46 -7.78 1.83
C ASP A 299 -5.91 -9.00 1.10
N LYS A 300 -6.49 -9.30 -0.06
CA LYS A 300 -6.08 -10.44 -0.90
C LYS A 300 -4.65 -10.31 -1.43
N TYR A 301 -4.16 -9.07 -1.65
CA TYR A 301 -2.80 -8.85 -2.17
C TYR A 301 -1.71 -9.33 -1.21
N ALA A 302 -2.01 -9.39 0.09
CA ALA A 302 -1.09 -9.95 1.09
C ALA A 302 -0.80 -11.45 0.91
N MET A 303 -1.48 -12.12 -0.04
CA MET A 303 -1.15 -13.50 -0.41
C MET A 303 0.29 -13.64 -0.96
N PHE A 304 0.77 -12.64 -1.68
CA PHE A 304 2.13 -12.67 -2.21
C PHE A 304 3.17 -12.58 -1.08
N LEU A 305 4.07 -13.55 -1.04
CA LEU A 305 5.18 -13.65 -0.07
C LEU A 305 4.75 -13.57 1.41
N HIS A 306 3.50 -13.93 1.72
CA HIS A 306 2.90 -13.75 3.06
C HIS A 306 2.95 -12.30 3.54
N GLY A 307 2.78 -11.33 2.63
CA GLY A 307 2.80 -9.90 2.92
C GLY A 307 4.21 -9.31 3.05
N ASN A 308 4.42 -8.42 4.01
CA ASN A 308 5.64 -7.62 4.14
C ASN A 308 6.46 -8.07 5.37
N ASN A 309 7.31 -9.05 5.20
CA ASN A 309 8.22 -9.55 6.25
C ASN A 309 9.54 -8.79 6.24
N GLY A 310 10.24 -8.73 7.38
CA GLY A 310 11.53 -8.04 7.49
C GLY A 310 12.61 -8.69 6.65
N LEU A 311 12.76 -10.02 6.75
CA LEU A 311 13.67 -10.83 5.93
C LEU A 311 12.99 -12.12 5.54
N SER A 312 12.97 -12.41 4.26
CA SER A 312 12.51 -13.69 3.71
C SER A 312 13.55 -14.24 2.74
N ARG A 313 13.70 -15.58 2.68
CA ARG A 313 14.58 -16.28 1.76
C ARG A 313 13.79 -17.23 0.89
N ILE A 314 14.03 -17.16 -0.42
CA ILE A 314 13.38 -18.00 -1.41
C ILE A 314 14.44 -18.86 -2.09
N LYS A 315 14.11 -20.14 -2.28
CA LYS A 315 14.89 -21.04 -3.12
C LYS A 315 14.31 -21.02 -4.52
N GLY A 316 15.14 -20.70 -5.49
CA GLY A 316 14.76 -20.70 -6.90
C GLY A 316 15.46 -21.80 -7.69
N ASP A 317 15.18 -21.85 -9.00
CA ASP A 317 15.61 -22.88 -9.92
C ASP A 317 16.81 -22.44 -10.78
N GLY A 318 17.20 -21.16 -10.67
CA GLY A 318 18.31 -20.57 -11.41
C GLY A 318 19.67 -20.73 -10.73
N THR A 319 20.56 -19.77 -10.97
CA THR A 319 21.92 -19.79 -10.39
C THR A 319 22.26 -18.44 -9.75
N GLY A 320 23.22 -18.45 -8.82
CA GLY A 320 23.65 -17.21 -8.16
C GLY A 320 22.65 -16.71 -7.13
N ARG A 321 22.90 -15.49 -6.63
CA ARG A 321 22.19 -14.90 -5.50
C ARG A 321 21.78 -13.45 -5.78
N ILE A 322 20.57 -13.09 -5.39
CA ILE A 322 20.08 -11.70 -5.43
C ILE A 322 19.54 -11.27 -4.08
N LEU A 323 19.82 -10.03 -3.69
CA LEU A 323 19.16 -9.36 -2.59
C LEU A 323 18.15 -8.35 -3.15
N VAL A 324 16.89 -8.47 -2.75
CA VAL A 324 15.83 -7.54 -3.10
C VAL A 324 15.48 -6.68 -1.88
N ILE A 325 15.69 -5.37 -1.99
CA ILE A 325 15.30 -4.36 -1.02
C ILE A 325 14.03 -3.71 -1.54
N LYS A 326 12.93 -3.77 -0.77
CA LYS A 326 11.62 -3.56 -1.41
C LYS A 326 10.59 -2.83 -0.55
N ASP A 327 9.55 -2.32 -1.26
CA ASP A 327 8.20 -2.12 -0.73
C ASP A 327 7.25 -3.25 -1.21
N SER A 328 5.94 -3.09 -1.00
CA SER A 328 4.95 -4.09 -1.38
C SER A 328 4.80 -4.31 -2.89
N TYR A 329 5.27 -3.40 -3.74
CA TYR A 329 5.24 -3.58 -5.19
C TYR A 329 6.04 -4.81 -5.64
N ALA A 330 7.15 -5.11 -4.96
CA ALA A 330 7.95 -6.27 -5.29
C ALA A 330 7.28 -7.62 -4.93
N ASN A 331 6.22 -7.64 -4.15
CA ASN A 331 5.63 -8.90 -3.69
C ASN A 331 5.15 -9.80 -4.84
N CYS A 332 4.51 -9.24 -5.86
CA CYS A 332 4.10 -9.98 -7.06
C CYS A 332 5.19 -10.09 -8.14
N PHE A 333 6.30 -9.34 -8.00
CA PHE A 333 7.45 -9.37 -8.90
C PHE A 333 8.47 -10.46 -8.53
N VAL A 334 8.78 -10.60 -7.24
CA VAL A 334 9.81 -11.51 -6.72
C VAL A 334 9.61 -12.97 -7.16
N PRO A 335 8.39 -13.52 -7.25
CA PRO A 335 8.16 -14.88 -7.74
C PRO A 335 8.81 -15.18 -9.09
N TYR A 336 8.89 -14.21 -10.02
CA TYR A 336 9.53 -14.42 -11.32
C TYR A 336 11.04 -14.62 -11.23
N LEU A 337 11.70 -14.04 -10.21
CA LEU A 337 13.13 -14.18 -10.00
C LEU A 337 13.55 -15.62 -9.69
N THR A 338 12.62 -16.50 -9.28
CA THR A 338 12.89 -17.91 -9.00
C THR A 338 13.44 -18.65 -10.23
N ALA A 339 13.08 -18.22 -11.43
CA ALA A 339 13.64 -18.79 -12.67
C ALA A 339 15.14 -18.45 -12.88
N ASN A 340 15.64 -17.36 -12.30
CA ASN A 340 16.97 -16.84 -12.59
C ASN A 340 18.00 -17.09 -11.47
N TYR A 341 17.57 -17.12 -10.22
CA TYR A 341 18.45 -17.17 -9.07
C TYR A 341 18.19 -18.43 -8.22
N ALA A 342 19.26 -18.99 -7.65
CA ALA A 342 19.18 -20.12 -6.72
C ALA A 342 18.75 -19.65 -5.32
N ASP A 343 19.21 -18.48 -4.90
CA ASP A 343 18.90 -17.87 -3.62
C ASP A 343 18.43 -16.42 -3.82
N ILE A 344 17.26 -16.11 -3.28
CA ILE A 344 16.67 -14.77 -3.33
C ILE A 344 16.37 -14.34 -1.90
N ASP A 345 17.11 -13.36 -1.40
CA ASP A 345 16.82 -12.74 -0.11
C ASP A 345 16.00 -11.47 -0.33
N VAL A 346 14.95 -11.30 0.47
CA VAL A 346 14.01 -10.17 0.34
C VAL A 346 13.96 -9.41 1.67
N VAL A 347 14.27 -8.12 1.62
CA VAL A 347 14.31 -7.23 2.79
C VAL A 347 13.30 -6.09 2.65
N ASP A 348 12.48 -5.92 3.69
CA ASP A 348 11.58 -4.78 3.85
C ASP A 348 11.97 -4.00 5.10
N PHE A 349 12.51 -2.81 4.94
CA PHE A 349 13.02 -1.99 6.05
C PHE A 349 11.94 -1.50 7.03
N ARG A 350 10.66 -1.59 6.69
CA ARG A 350 9.59 -1.32 7.65
C ARG A 350 9.61 -2.32 8.81
N ASN A 351 10.12 -3.53 8.55
CA ASN A 351 10.12 -4.66 9.48
C ASN A 351 11.53 -5.25 9.71
N TYR A 352 12.54 -4.85 8.93
CA TYR A 352 13.94 -5.27 9.08
C TYR A 352 14.75 -4.18 9.77
N ASN A 353 15.23 -4.47 10.99
CA ASN A 353 15.90 -3.49 11.84
C ASN A 353 17.43 -3.64 11.91
N TYR A 354 18.00 -4.52 11.09
CA TYR A 354 19.44 -4.78 11.05
C TYR A 354 20.09 -4.06 9.86
N GLY A 355 21.44 -3.92 9.90
CA GLY A 355 22.20 -3.35 8.78
C GLY A 355 22.30 -4.33 7.60
N LEU A 356 22.41 -3.78 6.38
CA LEU A 356 22.59 -4.57 5.16
C LEU A 356 24.01 -5.10 4.99
N ASP A 357 25.03 -4.38 5.47
CA ASP A 357 26.43 -4.72 5.19
C ASP A 357 26.79 -6.12 5.68
N LYS A 358 26.32 -6.48 6.89
CA LYS A 358 26.52 -7.85 7.39
C LYS A 358 25.78 -8.88 6.54
N LEU A 359 24.51 -8.60 6.17
CA LEU A 359 23.74 -9.51 5.32
C LEU A 359 24.42 -9.72 3.95
N ILE A 360 24.93 -8.63 3.36
CA ILE A 360 25.62 -8.68 2.07
C ILE A 360 26.96 -9.41 2.19
N ALA A 361 27.74 -9.13 3.24
CA ALA A 361 29.03 -9.78 3.44
C ALA A 361 28.89 -11.29 3.68
N ASP A 362 27.89 -11.70 4.48
CA ASP A 362 27.68 -13.11 4.83
C ASP A 362 27.15 -13.94 3.65
N ASN A 363 26.49 -13.34 2.65
CA ASN A 363 25.77 -14.06 1.59
C ASN A 363 26.36 -13.87 0.17
N ALA A 364 27.28 -12.94 -0.03
CA ALA A 364 28.00 -12.72 -1.30
C ALA A 364 27.09 -12.62 -2.54
N TYR A 365 26.12 -11.68 -2.52
CA TYR A 365 25.17 -11.51 -3.63
C TYR A 365 25.84 -11.08 -4.95
N ASP A 366 25.37 -11.63 -6.06
CA ASP A 366 25.77 -11.26 -7.40
C ASP A 366 25.15 -9.94 -7.81
N GLN A 367 23.87 -9.74 -7.46
CA GLN A 367 23.08 -8.56 -7.75
C GLN A 367 22.30 -8.07 -6.50
N LEU A 368 22.10 -6.78 -6.42
CA LEU A 368 21.20 -6.11 -5.49
C LEU A 368 20.12 -5.40 -6.32
N LEU A 369 18.86 -5.61 -5.98
CA LEU A 369 17.71 -4.91 -6.59
C LEU A 369 17.01 -4.06 -5.53
N VAL A 370 16.92 -2.76 -5.75
CA VAL A 370 16.05 -1.87 -4.97
C VAL A 370 14.79 -1.64 -5.80
N LEU A 371 13.67 -2.22 -5.37
CA LEU A 371 12.39 -2.13 -6.06
C LEU A 371 11.34 -1.47 -5.15
N TYR A 372 10.94 -0.28 -5.51
CA TYR A 372 9.93 0.51 -4.80
C TYR A 372 8.96 1.16 -5.78
N SER A 373 7.72 1.39 -5.35
CA SER A 373 6.91 2.43 -5.99
C SER A 373 7.53 3.80 -5.71
N PHE A 374 7.37 4.74 -6.63
CA PHE A 374 7.83 6.12 -6.39
C PHE A 374 7.12 6.75 -5.18
N ASP A 375 5.82 6.45 -5.00
CA ASP A 375 5.04 6.91 -3.85
C ASP A 375 5.61 6.44 -2.50
N SER A 376 5.99 5.17 -2.40
CA SER A 376 6.67 4.66 -1.20
C SER A 376 8.08 5.23 -1.08
N PHE A 377 8.85 5.28 -2.16
CA PHE A 377 10.22 5.76 -2.15
C PHE A 377 10.33 7.20 -1.58
N LYS A 378 9.45 8.11 -2.01
CA LYS A 378 9.47 9.49 -1.54
C LYS A 378 9.07 9.64 -0.07
N SER A 379 8.34 8.67 0.50
CA SER A 379 7.74 8.74 1.83
C SER A 379 8.30 7.76 2.86
N ASP A 380 9.00 6.70 2.46
CA ASP A 380 9.52 5.66 3.36
C ASP A 380 10.60 6.22 4.30
N PRO A 381 10.32 6.29 5.62
CA PRO A 381 11.26 6.83 6.59
C PRO A 381 12.40 5.88 6.96
N TYR A 382 12.43 4.65 6.40
CA TYR A 382 13.36 3.59 6.79
C TYR A 382 14.40 3.25 5.71
N LEU A 383 14.11 3.53 4.43
CA LEU A 383 14.99 3.18 3.31
C LEU A 383 16.40 3.81 3.42
N TYR A 384 16.55 4.93 4.13
CA TYR A 384 17.87 5.53 4.41
C TYR A 384 18.86 4.54 5.02
N ARG A 385 18.40 3.47 5.67
CA ARG A 385 19.23 2.41 6.25
C ARG A 385 20.04 1.65 5.19
N ALA A 386 19.58 1.62 3.94
CA ALA A 386 20.35 1.03 2.84
C ALA A 386 21.68 1.76 2.60
N GLY A 387 21.74 3.05 2.91
CA GLY A 387 22.93 3.90 2.77
C GLY A 387 23.86 3.88 3.99
N VAL A 388 23.43 3.38 5.14
CA VAL A 388 24.24 3.39 6.37
C VAL A 388 25.20 2.21 6.35
N ALA A 389 26.51 2.49 6.51
CA ALA A 389 27.49 1.44 6.80
C ALA A 389 27.23 0.92 8.22
N GLY A 390 27.05 -0.40 8.35
CA GLY A 390 26.78 -1.08 9.61
C GLY A 390 28.01 -1.29 10.47
#